data_42376f654842e5d9e0dac9376a51338e
#
_entry.id   42376f654842e5d9e0dac9376a51338e
#
_cell.length_a   1.000
_cell.length_b   1.000
_cell.length_c   1.000
_cell.angle_alpha   90.00
_cell.angle_beta   90.00
_cell.angle_gamma   90.00
#
_symmetry.space_group_name_H-M   'P 1'
#
loop_
_entity.id
_entity.type
_entity.pdbx_description
1 polymer ?
#
loop_
_entity_poly.entity_id
_entity_poly.type
_entity_poly.pdbx_seq_one_letter_code
_entity_poly.pdbx_strand_id
1 'polypeptide(L)'
;MAKKTKATSAEEKLRALYDLQLIDSRIDRLRVVRGELPLEVEDLEDELAGLTSRLERLTEESDGIKRKIQERKEAIIDSGAMIKRFEEQQNSVRNNREFESLNKEIEYQSLEIQLSEKRIKEAEAQLEQKGEILAEVQTKHDHRAEDLKAKQSELDEIIAETRAEEEILSNMSGKMSGKIDDRLLQAYLRIRGGAKNGMAVVPIEREASAGSYIKIPPQRILDVGARKRIIVDEHSGRILVDQELAMEEQEKVEKLVAKELKAAAKA
;
A
#
# COMPACT_ATOMS: atom_id res chain seq x y z
N MET A 1 -51.89 19.17 17.39
CA MET A 1 -51.56 18.91 18.79
C MET A 1 -50.05 18.89 18.91
N ALA A 2 -49.46 19.95 19.48
CA ALA A 2 -48.01 20.03 19.65
C ALA A 2 -47.57 19.05 20.76
N LYS A 3 -46.73 18.06 20.43
CA LYS A 3 -46.07 17.20 21.38
C LYS A 3 -45.23 18.08 22.32
N LYS A 4 -45.62 18.22 23.57
CA LYS A 4 -44.79 18.78 24.66
C LYS A 4 -43.50 17.95 24.69
N THR A 5 -42.43 18.45 24.15
CA THR A 5 -41.07 17.96 24.36
C THR A 5 -40.76 18.11 25.85
N LYS A 6 -40.60 17.01 26.57
CA LYS A 6 -39.99 17.01 27.91
C LYS A 6 -38.68 17.78 27.80
N ALA A 7 -38.51 18.80 28.65
CA ALA A 7 -37.23 19.51 28.74
C ALA A 7 -36.16 18.50 29.20
N THR A 8 -35.39 17.99 28.25
CA THR A 8 -34.27 17.09 28.51
C THR A 8 -33.20 17.84 29.29
N SER A 9 -32.71 17.27 30.39
CA SER A 9 -31.67 17.91 31.21
C SER A 9 -30.40 18.22 30.38
N ALA A 10 -29.58 19.16 30.83
CA ALA A 10 -28.30 19.45 30.14
C ALA A 10 -27.40 18.21 30.11
N GLU A 11 -27.42 17.41 31.17
CA GLU A 11 -26.70 16.14 31.25
C GLU A 11 -27.19 15.12 30.20
N GLU A 12 -28.50 14.93 30.07
CA GLU A 12 -29.04 14.01 29.03
C GLU A 12 -28.66 14.44 27.60
N LYS A 13 -28.59 15.75 27.35
CA LYS A 13 -28.13 16.29 26.07
C LYS A 13 -26.63 16.04 25.84
N LEU A 14 -25.79 16.22 26.88
CA LEU A 14 -24.36 15.92 26.82
C LEU A 14 -24.10 14.45 26.57
N ARG A 15 -24.81 13.55 27.26
CA ARG A 15 -24.73 12.09 27.05
C ARG A 15 -25.11 11.71 25.62
N ALA A 16 -26.22 12.23 25.10
CA ALA A 16 -26.65 11.94 23.73
C ALA A 16 -25.65 12.47 22.66
N LEU A 17 -25.06 13.66 22.88
CA LEU A 17 -24.04 14.20 21.99
C LEU A 17 -22.75 13.38 22.04
N TYR A 18 -22.34 12.92 23.20
CA TYR A 18 -21.14 12.12 23.36
C TYR A 18 -21.32 10.69 22.80
N ASP A 19 -22.50 10.07 23.02
CA ASP A 19 -22.88 8.80 22.38
C ASP A 19 -22.76 8.90 20.85
N LEU A 20 -23.28 9.99 20.25
CA LEU A 20 -23.17 10.24 18.82
C LEU A 20 -21.71 10.40 18.38
N GLN A 21 -20.91 11.15 19.15
CA GLN A 21 -19.48 11.34 18.87
C GLN A 21 -18.70 10.02 18.87
N LEU A 22 -18.99 9.12 19.82
CA LEU A 22 -18.32 7.81 19.91
C LEU A 22 -18.61 6.95 18.69
N ILE A 23 -19.87 6.91 18.24
CA ILE A 23 -20.28 6.17 17.04
C ILE A 23 -19.62 6.77 15.79
N ASP A 24 -19.74 8.08 15.63
CA ASP A 24 -19.16 8.78 14.47
C ASP A 24 -17.63 8.66 14.42
N SER A 25 -16.95 8.72 15.58
CA SER A 25 -15.49 8.51 15.65
C SER A 25 -15.08 7.08 15.27
N ARG A 26 -15.95 6.09 15.53
CA ARG A 26 -15.72 4.72 15.09
C ARG A 26 -15.86 4.59 13.59
N ILE A 27 -16.86 5.24 12.98
CA ILE A 27 -17.02 5.32 11.52
C ILE A 27 -15.79 5.95 10.87
N ASP A 28 -15.29 7.06 11.42
CA ASP A 28 -14.10 7.72 10.89
C ASP A 28 -12.86 6.82 10.93
N ARG A 29 -12.66 6.09 12.03
CA ARG A 29 -11.56 5.11 12.15
C ARG A 29 -11.65 4.02 11.08
N LEU A 30 -12.84 3.46 10.83
CA LEU A 30 -13.03 2.46 9.77
C LEU A 30 -12.70 3.05 8.39
N ARG A 31 -13.07 4.30 8.13
CA ARG A 31 -12.77 4.99 6.87
C ARG A 31 -11.28 5.25 6.69
N VAL A 32 -10.56 5.60 7.75
CA VAL A 32 -9.10 5.79 7.71
C VAL A 32 -8.40 4.49 7.39
N VAL A 33 -8.71 3.42 8.13
CA VAL A 33 -8.13 2.08 7.87
C VAL A 33 -8.39 1.63 6.42
N ARG A 34 -9.63 1.80 5.94
CA ARG A 34 -9.98 1.46 4.55
C ARG A 34 -9.29 2.35 3.51
N GLY A 35 -8.86 3.56 3.88
CA GLY A 35 -8.13 4.47 3.00
C GLY A 35 -6.62 4.22 2.96
N GLU A 36 -6.04 3.62 3.99
CA GLU A 36 -4.60 3.33 4.07
C GLU A 36 -4.23 2.00 3.40
N LEU A 37 -5.07 0.97 3.52
CA LEU A 37 -4.81 -0.35 2.95
C LEU A 37 -4.61 -0.38 1.43
N PRO A 38 -5.37 0.36 0.59
CA PRO A 38 -5.13 0.41 -0.84
C PRO A 38 -3.75 0.93 -1.23
N LEU A 39 -3.16 1.82 -0.43
CA LEU A 39 -1.83 2.37 -0.69
C LEU A 39 -0.73 1.30 -0.55
N GLU A 40 -0.87 0.39 0.43
CA GLU A 40 0.07 -0.74 0.57
C GLU A 40 0.00 -1.70 -0.62
N VAL A 41 -1.20 -1.90 -1.19
CA VAL A 41 -1.38 -2.72 -2.39
C VAL A 41 -0.78 -2.03 -3.61
N GLU A 42 -1.00 -0.72 -3.78
CA GLU A 42 -0.43 0.09 -4.86
C GLU A 42 1.11 0.07 -4.83
N ASP A 43 1.72 0.22 -3.65
CA ASP A 43 3.18 0.13 -3.48
C ASP A 43 3.72 -1.24 -3.91
N LEU A 44 3.03 -2.34 -3.59
CA LEU A 44 3.41 -3.70 -4.01
C LEU A 44 3.22 -3.92 -5.52
N GLU A 45 2.18 -3.34 -6.13
CA GLU A 45 1.96 -3.38 -7.58
C GLU A 45 3.07 -2.64 -8.32
N ASP A 46 3.49 -1.47 -7.84
CA ASP A 46 4.59 -0.70 -8.42
C ASP A 46 5.93 -1.44 -8.28
N GLU A 47 6.20 -2.06 -7.12
CA GLU A 47 7.40 -2.89 -6.92
C GLU A 47 7.42 -4.08 -7.90
N LEU A 48 6.29 -4.76 -8.07
CA LEU A 48 6.16 -5.89 -9.00
C LEU A 48 6.36 -5.46 -10.45
N ALA A 49 5.80 -4.33 -10.87
CA ALA A 49 6.00 -3.76 -12.20
C ALA A 49 7.47 -3.42 -12.46
N GLY A 50 8.17 -2.89 -11.45
CA GLY A 50 9.61 -2.65 -11.52
C GLY A 50 10.43 -3.93 -11.69
N LEU A 51 10.08 -5.00 -10.95
CA LEU A 51 10.73 -6.31 -11.10
C LEU A 51 10.46 -6.94 -12.46
N THR A 52 9.24 -6.84 -12.97
CA THR A 52 8.85 -7.33 -14.30
C THR A 52 9.68 -6.66 -15.39
N SER A 53 9.77 -5.33 -15.38
CA SER A 53 10.59 -4.56 -16.34
C SER A 53 12.07 -4.92 -16.26
N ARG A 54 12.56 -5.23 -15.06
CA ARG A 54 13.94 -5.69 -14.86
C ARG A 54 14.16 -7.09 -15.43
N LEU A 55 13.22 -8.00 -15.26
CA LEU A 55 13.26 -9.35 -15.85
C LEU A 55 13.26 -9.30 -17.38
N GLU A 56 12.39 -8.50 -17.98
CA GLU A 56 12.33 -8.31 -19.42
C GLU A 56 13.68 -7.83 -19.97
N ARG A 57 14.26 -6.79 -19.36
CA ARG A 57 15.56 -6.26 -19.77
C ARG A 57 16.68 -7.30 -19.65
N LEU A 58 16.74 -8.04 -18.53
CA LEU A 58 17.77 -9.09 -18.34
C LEU A 58 17.61 -10.23 -19.33
N THR A 59 16.38 -10.57 -19.67
CA THR A 59 16.07 -11.59 -20.68
C THR A 59 16.52 -11.15 -22.07
N GLU A 60 16.21 -9.92 -22.47
CA GLU A 60 16.66 -9.34 -23.74
C GLU A 60 18.19 -9.28 -23.84
N GLU A 61 18.87 -8.87 -22.76
CA GLU A 61 20.34 -8.85 -22.69
C GLU A 61 20.92 -10.26 -22.82
N SER A 62 20.33 -11.26 -22.16
CA SER A 62 20.75 -12.66 -22.27
C SER A 62 20.55 -13.21 -23.67
N ASP A 63 19.45 -12.91 -24.31
CA ASP A 63 19.18 -13.34 -25.68
C ASP A 63 20.07 -12.61 -26.70
N GLY A 64 20.46 -11.38 -26.40
CA GLY A 64 21.49 -10.66 -27.17
C GLY A 64 22.87 -11.34 -27.10
N ILE A 65 23.25 -11.85 -25.91
CA ILE A 65 24.51 -12.63 -25.74
C ILE A 65 24.44 -13.95 -26.48
N LYS A 66 23.32 -14.69 -26.37
CA LYS A 66 23.11 -15.96 -27.10
C LYS A 66 23.22 -15.79 -28.61
N ARG A 67 22.64 -14.71 -29.16
CA ARG A 67 22.77 -14.39 -30.60
C ARG A 67 24.22 -14.14 -30.99
N LYS A 68 24.99 -13.37 -30.21
CA LYS A 68 26.42 -13.14 -30.48
C LYS A 68 27.23 -14.43 -30.42
N ILE A 69 26.94 -15.35 -29.50
CA ILE A 69 27.57 -16.68 -29.43
C ILE A 69 27.28 -17.47 -30.71
N GLN A 70 26.04 -17.45 -31.16
CA GLN A 70 25.66 -18.15 -32.40
C GLN A 70 26.35 -17.58 -33.65
N GLU A 71 26.37 -16.25 -33.78
CA GLU A 71 27.10 -15.57 -34.88
C GLU A 71 28.58 -15.93 -34.87
N ARG A 72 29.23 -16.03 -33.71
CA ARG A 72 30.62 -16.44 -33.59
C ARG A 72 30.85 -17.92 -33.94
N LYS A 73 29.91 -18.82 -33.58
CA LYS A 73 29.94 -20.22 -33.97
C LYS A 73 29.85 -20.38 -35.50
N GLU A 74 28.96 -19.63 -36.13
CA GLU A 74 28.84 -19.59 -37.60
C GLU A 74 30.12 -19.10 -38.25
N ALA A 75 30.71 -18.00 -37.75
CA ALA A 75 31.99 -17.48 -38.24
C ALA A 75 33.14 -18.51 -38.13
N ILE A 76 33.17 -19.34 -37.07
CA ILE A 76 34.16 -20.43 -36.96
C ILE A 76 33.96 -21.49 -38.03
N ILE A 77 32.71 -21.84 -38.34
CA ILE A 77 32.38 -22.82 -39.39
C ILE A 77 32.82 -22.27 -40.74
N ASP A 78 32.52 -21.00 -41.05
CA ASP A 78 32.89 -20.36 -42.30
C ASP A 78 34.41 -20.24 -42.47
N SER A 79 35.13 -19.78 -41.42
CA SER A 79 36.58 -19.73 -41.42
C SER A 79 37.23 -21.13 -41.61
N GLY A 80 36.65 -22.16 -40.96
CA GLY A 80 37.10 -23.54 -41.17
C GLY A 80 36.89 -24.06 -42.61
N ALA A 81 35.78 -23.65 -43.23
CA ALA A 81 35.55 -23.99 -44.66
C ALA A 81 36.52 -23.26 -45.59
N MET A 82 36.85 -21.97 -45.25
CA MET A 82 37.85 -21.22 -45.99
C MET A 82 39.25 -21.83 -45.87
N ILE A 83 39.66 -22.25 -44.67
CA ILE A 83 40.95 -22.93 -44.47
C ILE A 83 41.04 -24.16 -45.37
N LYS A 84 40.05 -25.05 -45.35
CA LYS A 84 40.04 -26.23 -46.23
C LYS A 84 40.16 -25.91 -47.69
N ARG A 85 39.47 -24.89 -48.18
CA ARG A 85 39.55 -24.39 -49.54
C ARG A 85 40.96 -23.85 -49.89
N PHE A 86 41.57 -23.11 -48.98
CA PHE A 86 42.93 -22.59 -49.20
C PHE A 86 43.98 -23.68 -49.16
N GLU A 87 43.83 -24.72 -48.33
CA GLU A 87 44.67 -25.91 -48.30
C GLU A 87 44.55 -26.70 -49.61
N GLU A 88 43.33 -26.89 -50.16
CA GLU A 88 43.12 -27.52 -51.45
C GLU A 88 43.79 -26.71 -52.59
N GLN A 89 43.65 -25.41 -52.59
CA GLN A 89 44.30 -24.53 -53.55
C GLN A 89 45.83 -24.60 -53.44
N GLN A 90 46.36 -24.61 -52.21
CA GLN A 90 47.80 -24.69 -51.93
C GLN A 90 48.44 -25.96 -52.52
N ASN A 91 47.71 -27.09 -52.53
CA ASN A 91 48.16 -28.35 -53.10
C ASN A 91 48.26 -28.26 -54.67
N SER A 92 47.59 -27.30 -55.33
CA SER A 92 47.57 -27.15 -56.80
C SER A 92 48.54 -26.08 -57.31
N VAL A 93 49.04 -25.18 -56.39
CA VAL A 93 49.90 -24.08 -56.75
C VAL A 93 51.35 -24.52 -56.95
N ARG A 94 52.01 -23.99 -58.01
CA ARG A 94 53.43 -24.22 -58.33
C ARG A 94 54.34 -23.01 -58.07
N ASN A 95 53.77 -21.87 -57.71
CA ASN A 95 54.45 -20.60 -57.49
C ASN A 95 54.66 -20.33 -55.99
N ASN A 96 55.90 -20.17 -55.55
CA ASN A 96 56.22 -19.92 -54.14
C ASN A 96 55.54 -18.65 -53.60
N ARG A 97 55.34 -17.62 -54.35
CA ARG A 97 54.71 -16.37 -53.93
C ARG A 97 53.22 -16.56 -53.67
N GLU A 98 52.53 -17.35 -54.45
CA GLU A 98 51.11 -17.70 -54.23
C GLU A 98 50.96 -18.64 -53.06
N PHE A 99 51.89 -19.59 -52.92
CA PHE A 99 51.92 -20.49 -51.72
C PHE A 99 52.10 -19.72 -50.42
N GLU A 100 53.02 -18.75 -50.34
CA GLU A 100 53.19 -17.88 -49.17
C GLU A 100 51.97 -17.00 -48.92
N SER A 101 51.29 -16.54 -49.95
CA SER A 101 50.01 -15.80 -49.75
C SER A 101 48.90 -16.64 -49.15
N LEU A 102 48.72 -17.86 -49.65
CA LEU A 102 47.76 -18.81 -49.11
C LEU A 102 48.07 -19.22 -47.68
N ASN A 103 49.36 -19.39 -47.34
CA ASN A 103 49.75 -19.63 -45.94
C ASN A 103 49.34 -18.50 -45.02
N LYS A 104 49.51 -17.23 -45.41
CA LYS A 104 49.07 -16.08 -44.63
C LYS A 104 47.55 -16.02 -44.47
N GLU A 105 46.80 -16.38 -45.52
CA GLU A 105 45.34 -16.47 -45.41
C GLU A 105 44.88 -17.58 -44.47
N ILE A 106 45.51 -18.75 -44.51
CA ILE A 106 45.25 -19.85 -43.57
C ILE A 106 45.56 -19.43 -42.13
N GLU A 107 46.71 -18.78 -41.92
CA GLU A 107 47.11 -18.26 -40.60
C GLU A 107 46.10 -17.23 -40.10
N TYR A 108 45.67 -16.29 -40.96
CA TYR A 108 44.67 -15.29 -40.63
C TYR A 108 43.34 -15.94 -40.21
N GLN A 109 42.84 -16.89 -41.01
CA GLN A 109 41.60 -17.60 -40.66
C GLN A 109 41.73 -18.42 -39.37
N SER A 110 42.87 -19.01 -39.12
CA SER A 110 43.16 -19.73 -37.86
C SER A 110 43.16 -18.81 -36.66
N LEU A 111 43.73 -17.60 -36.79
CA LEU A 111 43.68 -16.58 -35.74
C LEU A 111 42.26 -16.06 -35.50
N GLU A 112 41.43 -15.92 -36.56
CA GLU A 112 40.05 -15.52 -36.44
C GLU A 112 39.20 -16.58 -35.72
N ILE A 113 39.46 -17.87 -35.94
CA ILE A 113 38.84 -18.98 -35.17
C ILE A 113 39.21 -18.86 -33.69
N GLN A 114 40.50 -18.73 -33.37
CA GLN A 114 40.96 -18.61 -31.98
C GLN A 114 40.35 -17.39 -31.28
N LEU A 115 40.26 -16.26 -31.97
CA LEU A 115 39.61 -15.06 -31.43
C LEU A 115 38.12 -15.28 -31.20
N SER A 116 37.42 -15.95 -32.13
CA SER A 116 36.01 -16.25 -31.98
C SER A 116 35.75 -17.23 -30.84
N GLU A 117 36.57 -18.26 -30.69
CA GLU A 117 36.51 -19.20 -29.54
C GLU A 117 36.72 -18.49 -28.20
N LYS A 118 37.69 -17.58 -28.11
CA LYS A 118 37.92 -16.78 -26.92
C LYS A 118 36.69 -15.91 -26.56
N ARG A 119 36.12 -15.23 -27.58
CA ARG A 119 34.92 -14.40 -27.39
C ARG A 119 33.70 -15.22 -27.02
N ILE A 120 33.56 -16.45 -27.50
CA ILE A 120 32.50 -17.36 -27.11
C ILE A 120 32.63 -17.70 -25.61
N LYS A 121 33.82 -18.08 -25.16
CA LYS A 121 34.07 -18.36 -23.73
C LYS A 121 33.76 -17.16 -22.81
N GLU A 122 34.20 -15.96 -23.22
CA GLU A 122 33.88 -14.74 -22.48
C GLU A 122 32.36 -14.45 -22.44
N ALA A 123 31.66 -14.67 -23.55
CA ALA A 123 30.20 -14.49 -23.61
C ALA A 123 29.43 -15.58 -22.86
N GLU A 124 29.91 -16.82 -22.85
CA GLU A 124 29.32 -17.92 -22.04
C GLU A 124 29.44 -17.63 -20.54
N ALA A 125 30.60 -17.14 -20.08
CA ALA A 125 30.78 -16.72 -18.68
C ALA A 125 29.84 -15.54 -18.29
N GLN A 126 29.65 -14.58 -19.20
CA GLN A 126 28.68 -13.49 -18.99
C GLN A 126 27.24 -14.01 -18.96
N LEU A 127 26.90 -14.99 -19.80
CA LEU A 127 25.57 -15.59 -19.83
C LEU A 127 25.25 -16.33 -18.54
N GLU A 128 26.23 -17.05 -17.98
CA GLU A 128 26.11 -17.75 -16.71
C GLU A 128 25.83 -16.77 -15.56
N GLN A 129 26.67 -15.73 -15.44
CA GLN A 129 26.42 -14.67 -14.44
C GLN A 129 25.04 -13.99 -14.55
N LYS A 130 24.62 -13.70 -15.79
CA LYS A 130 23.29 -13.12 -16.01
C LYS A 130 22.17 -14.11 -15.70
N GLY A 131 22.39 -15.40 -15.91
CA GLY A 131 21.47 -16.49 -15.56
C GLY A 131 21.23 -16.54 -14.05
N GLU A 132 22.29 -16.43 -13.24
CA GLU A 132 22.17 -16.38 -11.78
C GLU A 132 21.36 -15.16 -11.31
N ILE A 133 21.68 -13.97 -11.86
CA ILE A 133 20.96 -12.74 -11.53
C ILE A 133 19.48 -12.84 -11.94
N LEU A 134 19.21 -13.40 -13.12
CA LEU A 134 17.85 -13.59 -13.62
C LEU A 134 17.05 -14.52 -12.72
N ALA A 135 17.65 -15.64 -12.26
CA ALA A 135 17.02 -16.56 -11.33
C ALA A 135 16.72 -15.90 -9.97
N GLU A 136 17.64 -15.07 -9.46
CA GLU A 136 17.42 -14.33 -8.21
C GLU A 136 16.25 -13.32 -8.35
N VAL A 137 16.24 -12.55 -9.44
CA VAL A 137 15.16 -11.56 -9.68
C VAL A 137 13.84 -12.25 -9.92
N GLN A 138 13.81 -13.40 -10.62
CA GLN A 138 12.60 -14.21 -10.80
C GLN A 138 12.04 -14.67 -9.46
N THR A 139 12.88 -15.22 -8.58
CA THR A 139 12.47 -15.66 -7.25
C THR A 139 11.87 -14.52 -6.44
N LYS A 140 12.48 -13.31 -6.50
CA LYS A 140 11.94 -12.12 -5.85
C LYS A 140 10.60 -11.69 -6.43
N HIS A 141 10.48 -11.70 -7.75
CA HIS A 141 9.23 -11.39 -8.45
C HIS A 141 8.10 -12.33 -8.01
N ASP A 142 8.35 -13.64 -8.01
CA ASP A 142 7.34 -14.63 -7.65
C ASP A 142 6.89 -14.49 -6.19
N HIS A 143 7.83 -14.23 -5.28
CA HIS A 143 7.52 -13.95 -3.88
C HIS A 143 6.65 -12.70 -3.72
N ARG A 144 6.99 -11.61 -4.43
CA ARG A 144 6.19 -10.38 -4.39
C ARG A 144 4.81 -10.54 -5.02
N ALA A 145 4.69 -11.37 -6.04
CA ALA A 145 3.40 -11.70 -6.65
C ALA A 145 2.49 -12.49 -5.69
N GLU A 146 3.05 -13.40 -4.90
CA GLU A 146 2.31 -14.10 -3.85
C GLU A 146 1.90 -13.14 -2.72
N ASP A 147 2.81 -12.29 -2.26
CA ASP A 147 2.53 -11.26 -1.24
C ASP A 147 1.40 -10.33 -1.69
N LEU A 148 1.46 -9.84 -2.93
CA LEU A 148 0.43 -8.97 -3.51
C LEU A 148 -0.93 -9.65 -3.52
N LYS A 149 -0.99 -10.90 -3.98
CA LYS A 149 -2.24 -11.67 -4.03
C LYS A 149 -2.83 -11.89 -2.64
N ALA A 150 -2.00 -12.19 -1.64
CA ALA A 150 -2.44 -12.33 -0.25
C ALA A 150 -2.99 -11.01 0.30
N LYS A 151 -2.27 -9.90 0.06
CA LYS A 151 -2.70 -8.55 0.49
C LYS A 151 -3.97 -8.07 -0.19
N GLN A 152 -4.15 -8.35 -1.47
CA GLN A 152 -5.40 -8.04 -2.19
C GLN A 152 -6.60 -8.79 -1.59
N SER A 153 -6.42 -10.09 -1.28
CA SER A 153 -7.47 -10.88 -0.63
C SER A 153 -7.81 -10.36 0.76
N GLU A 154 -6.79 -10.03 1.56
CA GLU A 154 -6.95 -9.41 2.89
C GLU A 154 -7.69 -8.06 2.80
N LEU A 155 -7.32 -7.23 1.82
CA LEU A 155 -7.97 -5.96 1.56
C LEU A 155 -9.45 -6.12 1.23
N ASP A 156 -9.79 -7.06 0.35
CA ASP A 156 -11.17 -7.33 -0.05
C ASP A 156 -12.03 -7.79 1.15
N GLU A 157 -11.49 -8.67 1.99
CA GLU A 157 -12.16 -9.13 3.23
C GLU A 157 -12.39 -7.96 4.20
N ILE A 158 -11.36 -7.15 4.47
CA ILE A 158 -11.46 -5.99 5.36
C ILE A 158 -12.44 -4.95 4.81
N ILE A 159 -12.44 -4.70 3.51
CA ILE A 159 -13.41 -3.79 2.87
C ILE A 159 -14.84 -4.33 3.04
N ALA A 160 -15.07 -5.62 2.86
CA ALA A 160 -16.39 -6.22 3.02
C ALA A 160 -16.87 -6.12 4.47
N GLU A 161 -16.05 -6.49 5.44
CA GLU A 161 -16.35 -6.42 6.87
C GLU A 161 -16.59 -4.97 7.33
N THR A 162 -15.69 -4.06 6.95
CA THR A 162 -15.80 -2.65 7.36
C THR A 162 -16.99 -1.93 6.73
N ARG A 163 -17.40 -2.32 5.52
CA ARG A 163 -18.65 -1.78 4.92
C ARG A 163 -19.89 -2.21 5.69
N ALA A 164 -19.97 -3.47 6.06
CA ALA A 164 -21.10 -3.99 6.86
C ALA A 164 -21.15 -3.31 8.24
N GLU A 165 -20.00 -3.16 8.92
CA GLU A 165 -19.91 -2.45 10.19
C GLU A 165 -20.27 -0.96 10.04
N GLU A 166 -19.78 -0.27 9.00
CA GLU A 166 -20.10 1.14 8.73
C GLU A 166 -21.60 1.35 8.50
N GLU A 167 -22.28 0.46 7.80
CA GLU A 167 -23.72 0.56 7.58
C GLU A 167 -24.51 0.46 8.89
N ILE A 168 -24.14 -0.50 9.76
CA ILE A 168 -24.75 -0.65 11.09
C ILE A 168 -24.53 0.60 11.94
N LEU A 169 -23.29 1.08 11.99
CA LEU A 169 -22.92 2.28 12.74
C LEU A 169 -23.60 3.55 12.20
N SER A 170 -23.73 3.68 10.87
CA SER A 170 -24.44 4.78 10.24
C SER A 170 -25.91 4.79 10.58
N ASN A 171 -26.55 3.62 10.60
CA ASN A 171 -27.94 3.47 11.06
C ASN A 171 -28.09 3.81 12.55
N MET A 172 -27.12 3.44 13.38
CA MET A 172 -27.10 3.82 14.81
C MET A 172 -26.90 5.32 14.98
N SER A 173 -25.98 5.94 14.25
CA SER A 173 -25.76 7.40 14.24
C SER A 173 -27.04 8.14 13.86
N GLY A 174 -27.77 7.68 12.83
CA GLY A 174 -29.06 8.21 12.43
C GLY A 174 -30.13 8.10 13.52
N LYS A 175 -30.18 6.98 14.26
CA LYS A 175 -31.10 6.80 15.40
C LYS A 175 -30.73 7.70 16.58
N MET A 176 -29.44 7.92 16.86
CA MET A 176 -28.98 8.78 17.94
C MET A 176 -29.16 10.25 17.60
N SER A 177 -28.85 10.69 16.39
CA SER A 177 -29.08 12.06 15.93
C SER A 177 -30.55 12.46 16.02
N GLY A 178 -31.49 11.55 15.76
CA GLY A 178 -32.92 11.79 15.89
C GLY A 178 -33.41 12.01 17.34
N LYS A 179 -32.58 11.74 18.36
CA LYS A 179 -32.86 12.00 19.78
C LYS A 179 -32.35 13.35 20.26
N ILE A 180 -31.51 14.01 19.47
CA ILE A 180 -30.86 15.27 19.79
C ILE A 180 -31.69 16.43 19.22
N ASP A 181 -31.72 17.54 19.92
CA ASP A 181 -32.34 18.76 19.45
C ASP A 181 -31.65 19.28 18.17
N ASP A 182 -32.42 19.63 17.14
CA ASP A 182 -31.89 20.06 15.82
C ASP A 182 -30.83 21.16 15.94
N ARG A 183 -31.03 22.13 16.84
CA ARG A 183 -30.06 23.21 17.06
C ARG A 183 -28.72 22.68 17.57
N LEU A 184 -28.75 21.73 18.47
CA LEU A 184 -27.55 21.12 19.03
C LEU A 184 -26.87 20.19 18.03
N LEU A 185 -27.64 19.46 17.25
CA LEU A 185 -27.13 18.60 16.17
C LEU A 185 -26.43 19.44 15.10
N GLN A 186 -26.99 20.56 14.67
CA GLN A 186 -26.34 21.46 13.71
C GLN A 186 -25.04 22.08 14.29
N ALA A 187 -25.03 22.42 15.57
CA ALA A 187 -23.80 22.89 16.23
C ALA A 187 -22.72 21.79 16.28
N TYR A 188 -23.11 20.56 16.61
CA TYR A 188 -22.24 19.39 16.61
C TYR A 188 -21.62 19.14 15.23
N LEU A 189 -22.44 19.06 14.18
CA LEU A 189 -21.99 18.83 12.81
C LEU A 189 -21.03 19.92 12.32
N ARG A 190 -21.30 21.19 12.66
CA ARG A 190 -20.42 22.31 12.30
C ARG A 190 -19.05 22.20 12.98
N ILE A 191 -19.04 21.88 14.30
CA ILE A 191 -17.78 21.73 15.04
C ILE A 191 -17.01 20.52 14.53
N ARG A 192 -17.70 19.41 14.30
CA ARG A 192 -17.09 18.17 13.76
C ARG A 192 -16.44 18.40 12.39
N GLY A 193 -17.14 19.07 11.47
CA GLY A 193 -16.61 19.38 10.14
C GLY A 193 -15.42 20.33 10.14
N GLY A 194 -15.30 21.20 11.15
CA GLY A 194 -14.14 22.11 11.33
C GLY A 194 -12.96 21.47 12.07
N ALA A 195 -13.17 20.34 12.74
CA ALA A 195 -12.12 19.66 13.52
C ALA A 195 -11.38 18.64 12.68
N LYS A 196 -10.05 18.76 12.52
CA LYS A 196 -9.22 17.81 11.73
C LYS A 196 -9.37 16.35 12.15
N ASN A 197 -9.62 16.10 13.44
CA ASN A 197 -9.82 14.75 14.00
C ASN A 197 -11.30 14.36 14.13
N GLY A 198 -12.24 15.13 13.58
CA GLY A 198 -13.66 14.83 13.62
C GLY A 198 -14.30 14.85 15.03
N MET A 199 -13.59 15.32 16.05
CA MET A 199 -14.05 15.31 17.45
C MET A 199 -14.72 16.64 17.83
N ALA A 200 -16.04 16.64 17.91
CA ALA A 200 -16.82 17.82 18.33
C ALA A 200 -17.09 17.81 19.83
N VAL A 201 -17.24 16.63 20.47
CA VAL A 201 -17.44 16.47 21.91
C VAL A 201 -16.24 15.70 22.45
N VAL A 202 -15.58 16.25 23.44
CA VAL A 202 -14.32 15.72 23.96
C VAL A 202 -14.30 15.68 25.50
N PRO A 203 -13.73 14.65 26.11
CA PRO A 203 -13.54 14.62 27.55
C PRO A 203 -12.40 15.54 27.98
N ILE A 204 -12.43 15.90 29.26
CA ILE A 204 -11.30 16.56 29.91
C ILE A 204 -10.41 15.48 30.51
N GLU A 205 -9.16 15.42 30.05
CA GLU A 205 -8.15 14.50 30.55
C GLU A 205 -6.92 15.29 31.01
N ARG A 206 -6.43 14.98 32.21
CA ARG A 206 -5.22 15.62 32.77
C ARG A 206 -5.27 17.16 32.69
N GLU A 207 -6.41 17.74 33.06
CA GLU A 207 -6.67 19.18 33.00
C GLU A 207 -6.63 19.80 31.58
N ALA A 208 -6.66 18.99 30.53
CA ALA A 208 -6.66 19.44 29.14
C ALA A 208 -7.83 18.84 28.35
N SER A 209 -8.21 19.49 27.25
CA SER A 209 -9.17 18.93 26.29
C SER A 209 -8.54 17.78 25.52
N ALA A 210 -9.12 16.58 25.56
CA ALA A 210 -8.62 15.43 24.82
C ALA A 210 -8.61 15.56 23.30
N GLY A 211 -9.23 16.61 22.77
CA GLY A 211 -9.28 16.83 21.31
C GLY A 211 -8.35 17.92 20.80
N SER A 212 -8.00 18.92 21.62
CA SER A 212 -7.09 20.02 21.26
C SER A 212 -5.80 20.02 22.08
N TYR A 213 -5.75 19.23 23.16
CA TYR A 213 -4.65 19.15 24.13
C TYR A 213 -4.31 20.48 24.81
N ILE A 214 -5.22 21.45 24.74
CA ILE A 214 -5.07 22.76 25.39
C ILE A 214 -5.52 22.63 26.84
N LYS A 215 -4.73 23.22 27.75
CA LYS A 215 -5.02 23.22 29.18
C LYS A 215 -6.28 24.04 29.48
N ILE A 216 -7.15 23.50 30.32
CA ILE A 216 -8.43 24.11 30.72
C ILE A 216 -8.29 24.71 32.12
N PRO A 217 -8.77 25.93 32.36
CA PRO A 217 -8.75 26.53 33.69
C PRO A 217 -9.51 25.68 34.73
N PRO A 218 -9.00 25.52 35.97
CA PRO A 218 -9.61 24.66 36.99
C PRO A 218 -11.08 24.99 37.26
N GLN A 219 -11.46 26.27 37.24
CA GLN A 219 -12.85 26.66 37.43
C GLN A 219 -13.77 26.10 36.33
N ARG A 220 -13.29 26.06 35.09
CA ARG A 220 -14.06 25.48 33.98
C ARG A 220 -14.22 23.96 34.13
N ILE A 221 -13.19 23.27 34.64
CA ILE A 221 -13.25 21.82 34.91
C ILE A 221 -14.36 21.52 35.92
N LEU A 222 -14.45 22.31 37.02
CA LEU A 222 -15.52 22.17 38.02
C LEU A 222 -16.90 22.46 37.41
N ASP A 223 -17.01 23.47 36.55
CA ASP A 223 -18.25 23.82 35.88
C ASP A 223 -18.70 22.69 34.91
N VAL A 224 -17.80 22.02 34.21
CA VAL A 224 -18.07 20.87 33.33
C VAL A 224 -18.53 19.68 34.18
N GLY A 225 -17.82 19.37 35.27
CA GLY A 225 -18.19 18.28 36.19
C GLY A 225 -19.56 18.48 36.88
N ALA A 226 -20.03 19.72 37.02
CA ALA A 226 -21.37 19.99 37.54
C ALA A 226 -22.51 19.59 36.57
N ARG A 227 -22.25 19.36 35.27
CA ARG A 227 -23.20 18.92 34.21
C ARG A 227 -24.46 19.77 34.05
N LYS A 228 -24.48 20.99 34.59
CA LYS A 228 -25.67 21.87 34.59
C LYS A 228 -25.92 22.59 33.28
N ARG A 229 -24.89 22.74 32.44
CA ARG A 229 -24.93 23.46 31.17
C ARG A 229 -23.91 22.85 30.20
N ILE A 230 -24.16 23.05 28.89
CA ILE A 230 -23.20 22.68 27.84
C ILE A 230 -22.09 23.75 27.83
N ILE A 231 -20.86 23.34 28.04
CA ILE A 231 -19.69 24.21 28.05
C ILE A 231 -18.84 23.91 26.82
N VAL A 232 -18.43 24.99 26.17
CA VAL A 232 -17.61 24.92 24.94
C VAL A 232 -16.21 25.43 25.27
N ASP A 233 -15.21 24.78 24.76
CA ASP A 233 -13.81 25.21 24.83
C ASP A 233 -13.63 26.51 24.05
N GLU A 234 -13.05 27.51 24.66
CA GLU A 234 -12.87 28.84 24.09
C GLU A 234 -11.86 28.85 22.93
N HIS A 235 -10.93 27.90 22.92
CA HIS A 235 -9.85 27.83 21.92
C HIS A 235 -10.23 26.99 20.71
N SER A 236 -10.89 25.85 20.92
CA SER A 236 -11.20 24.91 19.86
C SER A 236 -12.68 24.90 19.43
N GLY A 237 -13.55 25.55 20.22
CA GLY A 237 -14.98 25.54 19.97
C GLY A 237 -15.67 24.20 20.26
N ARG A 238 -14.96 23.20 20.82
CA ARG A 238 -15.47 21.86 21.09
C ARG A 238 -16.30 21.82 22.37
N ILE A 239 -17.28 20.93 22.42
CA ILE A 239 -18.09 20.70 23.60
C ILE A 239 -17.28 19.85 24.57
N LEU A 240 -17.19 20.30 25.83
CA LEU A 240 -16.46 19.61 26.89
C LEU A 240 -17.40 18.74 27.71
N VAL A 241 -16.94 17.53 28.02
CA VAL A 241 -17.59 16.60 28.96
C VAL A 241 -16.59 16.18 30.03
N ASP A 242 -17.11 15.82 31.20
CA ASP A 242 -16.25 15.31 32.28
C ASP A 242 -15.84 13.87 32.01
N GLN A 243 -14.73 13.46 32.60
CA GLN A 243 -14.13 12.16 32.38
C GLN A 243 -15.02 11.00 32.87
N GLU A 244 -15.74 11.17 33.96
CA GLU A 244 -16.61 10.13 34.53
C GLU A 244 -17.78 9.84 33.56
N LEU A 245 -18.48 10.88 33.06
CA LEU A 245 -19.52 10.75 32.04
C LEU A 245 -18.98 10.09 30.77
N ALA A 246 -17.77 10.47 30.35
CA ALA A 246 -17.14 9.90 29.16
C ALA A 246 -16.90 8.40 29.31
N MET A 247 -16.39 7.95 30.45
CA MET A 247 -16.16 6.52 30.71
C MET A 247 -17.48 5.72 30.78
N GLU A 248 -18.50 6.23 31.46
CA GLU A 248 -19.81 5.58 31.53
C GLU A 248 -20.45 5.39 30.15
N GLU A 249 -20.44 6.45 29.32
CA GLU A 249 -21.06 6.38 28.00
C GLU A 249 -20.21 5.55 27.02
N GLN A 250 -18.88 5.56 27.17
CA GLN A 250 -18.02 4.70 26.36
C GLN A 250 -18.32 3.22 26.57
N GLU A 251 -18.39 2.76 27.83
CA GLU A 251 -18.76 1.37 28.13
C GLU A 251 -20.16 1.01 27.59
N LYS A 252 -21.11 1.94 27.75
CA LYS A 252 -22.47 1.75 27.28
C LYS A 252 -22.56 1.63 25.76
N VAL A 253 -21.91 2.51 25.02
CA VAL A 253 -21.86 2.52 23.55
C VAL A 253 -21.14 1.29 23.04
N GLU A 254 -20.01 0.89 23.63
CA GLU A 254 -19.29 -0.34 23.27
C GLU A 254 -20.17 -1.60 23.40
N LYS A 255 -20.88 -1.73 24.53
CA LYS A 255 -21.83 -2.85 24.75
C LYS A 255 -22.97 -2.82 23.74
N LEU A 256 -23.47 -1.63 23.37
CA LEU A 256 -24.56 -1.45 22.42
C LEU A 256 -24.13 -1.77 20.99
N VAL A 257 -22.97 -1.29 20.58
CA VAL A 257 -22.36 -1.61 19.27
C VAL A 257 -22.09 -3.10 19.13
N ALA A 258 -21.47 -3.72 20.17
CA ALA A 258 -21.21 -5.16 20.17
C ALA A 258 -22.49 -6.01 20.06
N LYS A 259 -23.60 -5.54 20.64
CA LYS A 259 -24.90 -6.21 20.53
C LYS A 259 -25.48 -6.11 19.12
N GLU A 260 -25.45 -4.93 18.51
CA GLU A 260 -25.97 -4.72 17.15
C GLU A 260 -25.15 -5.49 16.10
N LEU A 261 -23.80 -5.49 16.21
CA LEU A 261 -22.92 -6.27 15.34
C LEU A 261 -23.18 -7.78 15.46
N LYS A 262 -23.37 -8.30 16.69
CA LYS A 262 -23.72 -9.72 16.90
C LYS A 262 -25.12 -10.07 16.38
N ALA A 263 -26.05 -9.14 16.38
CA ALA A 263 -27.38 -9.35 15.85
C ALA A 263 -27.35 -9.41 14.32
N ALA A 264 -26.57 -8.53 13.68
CA ALA A 264 -26.38 -8.51 12.22
C ALA A 264 -25.61 -9.73 11.70
N ALA A 265 -24.62 -10.23 12.45
CA ALA A 265 -23.89 -11.45 12.08
C ALA A 265 -24.72 -12.74 12.17
N LYS A 266 -25.92 -12.70 12.78
CA LYS A 266 -26.85 -13.83 12.90
C LYS A 266 -28.02 -13.79 11.93
N ALA A 267 -28.19 -12.68 11.22
CA ALA A 267 -29.25 -12.47 10.25
C ALA A 267 -28.75 -12.75 8.82
#